data_424ae2e1c6df5eef2e98ae0509ac98eb
#
_entry.id   424ae2e1c6df5eef2e98ae0509ac98eb
#
_cell.length_a   1.000
_cell.length_b   1.000
_cell.length_c   1.000
_cell.angle_alpha   90.00
_cell.angle_beta   90.00
_cell.angle_gamma   90.00
#
_symmetry.space_group_name_H-M   'P 1'
#
loop_
_entity.id
_entity.type
_entity.pdbx_description
1 polymer ?
#
loop_
_entity_poly.entity_id
_entity_poly.type
_entity_poly.pdbx_seq_one_letter_code
_entity_poly.pdbx_strand_id
1 'polypeptide(L)'
;MSLNKFAARTNWYRILPVAALCTLPSVIPAEVPVYEVTPVESTIKFGVDSSVPIKGTFDKWTASMKFSSEDVRSGVLNIQIEAESVNTGSGLKNNKLKGKDFFNAKDSPIISFKSTKVVQTGPNTFDLEGDFTIRGVTKTEKLTLTDNGKGSTSGSIDGTMAFDRKDYGMNRNIPFIKIANRVEVNVSLKWKRVSGAPPVFQQ
;
A
#
# COMPACT_ATOMS: atom_id res chain seq x y z
N MET A 1 -0.85 69.80 -79.74
CA MET A 1 -2.08 69.21 -79.21
C MET A 1 -1.74 67.74 -78.80
N SER A 2 -1.36 67.52 -77.58
CA SER A 2 -0.89 66.23 -77.09
C SER A 2 -1.38 66.08 -75.68
N LEU A 3 -2.20 65.08 -75.46
CA LEU A 3 -2.82 64.71 -74.21
C LEU A 3 -1.91 63.66 -73.48
N ASN A 4 -1.35 64.12 -72.34
CA ASN A 4 -0.62 63.24 -71.42
C ASN A 4 -1.59 62.40 -70.54
N LYS A 5 -1.55 61.12 -70.64
CA LYS A 5 -2.25 60.23 -69.73
C LYS A 5 -1.32 59.83 -68.60
N PHE A 6 -1.63 60.32 -67.40
CA PHE A 6 -1.04 59.83 -66.13
C PHE A 6 -1.65 58.46 -65.77
N ALA A 7 -0.83 57.48 -65.69
CA ALA A 7 -1.21 56.14 -65.16
C ALA A 7 -0.89 56.12 -63.66
N ALA A 8 -1.92 56.00 -62.83
CA ALA A 8 -1.77 55.81 -61.36
C ALA A 8 -1.42 54.37 -61.10
N ARG A 9 -0.24 54.13 -60.52
CA ARG A 9 0.15 52.78 -59.99
C ARG A 9 -0.47 52.64 -58.63
N THR A 10 -1.47 51.72 -58.48
CA THR A 10 -2.05 51.30 -57.20
C THR A 10 -1.19 50.20 -56.63
N ASN A 11 -0.48 50.49 -55.52
CA ASN A 11 0.32 49.55 -54.81
C ASN A 11 -0.59 48.76 -53.84
N TRP A 12 -0.90 47.49 -54.17
CA TRP A 12 -1.64 46.59 -53.25
C TRP A 12 -0.65 45.93 -52.34
N TYR A 13 -0.52 46.42 -51.10
CA TYR A 13 0.12 45.71 -50.05
C TYR A 13 -0.82 44.59 -49.61
N ARG A 14 -0.48 43.33 -49.95
CA ARG A 14 -1.11 42.14 -49.40
C ARG A 14 -0.66 42.02 -47.94
N ILE A 15 -1.53 42.39 -47.01
CA ILE A 15 -1.39 42.07 -45.59
C ILE A 15 -1.69 40.59 -45.43
N LEU A 16 -0.66 39.78 -45.26
CA LEU A 16 -0.80 38.36 -44.85
C LEU A 16 -1.17 38.32 -43.35
N PRO A 17 -2.26 37.66 -42.94
CA PRO A 17 -2.53 37.48 -41.53
C PRO A 17 -1.47 36.52 -40.95
N VAL A 18 -0.68 37.01 -40.02
CA VAL A 18 0.15 36.16 -39.17
C VAL A 18 -0.79 35.38 -38.23
N ALA A 19 -1.09 34.14 -38.57
CA ALA A 19 -1.79 33.26 -37.67
C ALA A 19 -0.86 32.96 -36.48
N ALA A 20 -1.11 33.63 -35.35
CA ALA A 20 -0.46 33.29 -34.08
C ALA A 20 -0.91 31.86 -33.68
N LEU A 21 -0.06 30.89 -33.89
CA LEU A 21 -0.26 29.52 -33.43
C LEU A 21 -0.13 29.54 -31.90
N CYS A 22 -1.24 29.73 -31.18
CA CYS A 22 -1.29 29.52 -29.73
C CYS A 22 -1.03 28.02 -29.43
N THR A 23 0.21 27.70 -29.14
CA THR A 23 0.55 26.37 -28.57
C THR A 23 0.04 26.36 -27.13
N LEU A 24 -1.13 25.76 -26.91
CA LEU A 24 -1.61 25.45 -25.56
C LEU A 24 -0.60 24.49 -24.92
N PRO A 25 -0.11 24.77 -23.72
CA PRO A 25 0.74 23.82 -23.01
C PRO A 25 -0.07 22.54 -22.79
N SER A 26 0.39 21.44 -23.36
CA SER A 26 -0.16 20.11 -23.07
C SER A 26 0.14 19.81 -21.60
N VAL A 27 -0.86 19.91 -20.73
CA VAL A 27 -0.77 19.40 -19.35
C VAL A 27 -0.71 17.89 -19.47
N ILE A 28 0.50 17.33 -19.45
CA ILE A 28 0.70 15.90 -19.31
C ILE A 28 0.27 15.59 -17.88
N PRO A 29 -0.77 14.75 -17.65
CA PRO A 29 -1.15 14.35 -16.31
C PRO A 29 0.07 13.69 -15.66
N ALA A 30 0.42 14.10 -14.45
CA ALA A 30 1.50 13.50 -13.70
C ALA A 30 1.18 12.00 -13.50
N GLU A 31 2.11 11.15 -13.89
CA GLU A 31 1.94 9.71 -13.77
C GLU A 31 2.01 9.32 -12.29
N VAL A 32 0.94 8.72 -11.77
CA VAL A 32 0.87 8.27 -10.37
C VAL A 32 1.96 7.23 -10.07
N PRO A 33 2.54 7.24 -8.86
CA PRO A 33 3.58 6.29 -8.51
C PRO A 33 3.05 4.85 -8.49
N VAL A 34 3.78 3.95 -9.13
CA VAL A 34 3.51 2.52 -9.14
C VAL A 34 4.63 1.79 -8.43
N TYR A 35 4.26 0.99 -7.44
CA TYR A 35 5.18 0.21 -6.62
C TYR A 35 4.95 -1.28 -6.78
N GLU A 36 6.05 -2.01 -6.81
CA GLU A 36 6.09 -3.45 -6.71
C GLU A 36 6.63 -3.82 -5.32
N VAL A 37 5.92 -4.69 -4.61
CA VAL A 37 6.38 -5.27 -3.35
C VAL A 37 7.02 -6.61 -3.66
N THR A 38 8.28 -6.77 -3.26
CA THR A 38 9.06 -7.99 -3.48
C THR A 38 8.86 -8.95 -2.31
N PRO A 39 8.31 -10.15 -2.51
CA PRO A 39 8.19 -11.16 -1.44
C PRO A 39 9.55 -11.62 -0.90
N VAL A 40 10.55 -11.65 -1.77
CA VAL A 40 11.94 -11.94 -1.39
C VAL A 40 12.44 -10.83 -0.47
N GLU A 41 13.04 -11.17 0.67
CA GLU A 41 13.50 -10.25 1.73
C GLU A 41 12.39 -9.52 2.48
N SER A 42 11.12 -9.83 2.22
CA SER A 42 9.97 -9.31 2.97
C SER A 42 9.44 -10.36 3.93
N THR A 43 8.88 -9.92 5.06
CA THR A 43 8.37 -10.83 6.08
C THR A 43 7.11 -10.30 6.76
N ILE A 44 6.20 -11.21 7.09
CA ILE A 44 5.07 -10.94 7.96
C ILE A 44 5.18 -11.88 9.15
N LYS A 45 5.34 -11.32 10.35
CA LYS A 45 5.54 -12.05 11.61
C LYS A 45 4.41 -11.76 12.56
N PHE A 46 4.09 -12.71 13.40
CA PHE A 46 3.18 -12.52 14.53
C PHE A 46 3.76 -13.09 15.81
N GLY A 47 3.29 -12.56 16.92
CA GLY A 47 3.66 -13.03 18.25
C GLY A 47 2.51 -12.86 19.23
N VAL A 48 2.43 -13.77 20.19
CA VAL A 48 1.48 -13.74 21.32
C VAL A 48 2.23 -14.06 22.57
N ASP A 49 2.07 -13.24 23.59
CA ASP A 49 2.60 -13.55 24.93
C ASP A 49 1.86 -14.74 25.51
N SER A 50 2.61 -15.74 25.91
CA SER A 50 2.07 -16.96 26.47
C SER A 50 3.13 -17.69 27.31
N SER A 51 2.69 -18.56 28.20
CA SER A 51 3.61 -19.40 29.01
C SER A 51 4.48 -20.32 28.15
N VAL A 52 4.07 -20.58 26.90
CA VAL A 52 4.88 -21.24 25.86
C VAL A 52 4.93 -20.30 24.67
N PRO A 53 6.09 -19.78 24.24
CA PRO A 53 6.19 -18.80 23.17
C PRO A 53 5.44 -19.22 21.89
N ILE A 54 4.52 -18.35 21.44
CA ILE A 54 3.79 -18.51 20.18
C ILE A 54 4.23 -17.37 19.27
N LYS A 55 5.19 -17.68 18.39
CA LYS A 55 5.68 -16.75 17.36
C LYS A 55 5.75 -17.48 16.04
N GLY A 56 5.53 -16.79 14.95
CA GLY A 56 5.60 -17.39 13.63
C GLY A 56 5.64 -16.35 12.52
N THR A 57 5.74 -16.87 11.31
CA THR A 57 5.67 -16.15 10.04
C THR A 57 4.56 -16.73 9.18
N PHE A 58 4.28 -16.08 8.08
CA PHE A 58 3.50 -16.65 6.98
C PHE A 58 4.39 -16.74 5.75
N ASP A 59 4.46 -17.94 5.15
CA ASP A 59 5.36 -18.20 4.02
C ASP A 59 4.74 -17.82 2.66
N LYS A 60 3.40 -17.65 2.61
CA LYS A 60 2.68 -17.27 1.40
C LYS A 60 1.76 -16.10 1.66
N TRP A 61 2.05 -15.02 0.98
CA TRP A 61 1.28 -13.79 1.05
C TRP A 61 1.56 -12.92 -0.19
N THR A 62 0.70 -11.96 -0.42
CA THR A 62 0.89 -10.91 -1.43
C THR A 62 0.65 -9.54 -0.79
N ALA A 63 1.34 -8.54 -1.28
CA ALA A 63 1.08 -7.16 -0.91
C ALA A 63 1.12 -6.26 -2.14
N SER A 64 0.29 -5.23 -2.14
CA SER A 64 0.28 -4.19 -3.17
C SER A 64 0.09 -2.82 -2.55
N MET A 65 0.76 -1.82 -3.12
CA MET A 65 0.64 -0.43 -2.74
C MET A 65 0.27 0.38 -3.99
N LYS A 66 -0.91 0.99 -3.97
CA LYS A 66 -1.47 1.73 -5.10
C LYS A 66 -1.79 3.16 -4.67
N PHE A 67 -1.55 4.11 -5.55
CA PHE A 67 -1.85 5.53 -5.34
C PHE A 67 -2.86 6.00 -6.37
N SER A 68 -3.73 6.92 -6.00
CA SER A 68 -4.68 7.59 -6.90
C SER A 68 -4.23 9.01 -7.28
N SER A 69 -3.19 9.53 -6.61
CA SER A 69 -2.56 10.81 -6.88
C SER A 69 -1.10 10.79 -6.41
N GLU A 70 -0.36 11.87 -6.60
CA GLU A 70 0.99 12.03 -6.04
C GLU A 70 1.00 12.20 -4.51
N ASP A 71 -0.12 12.56 -3.88
CA ASP A 71 -0.20 12.68 -2.41
C ASP A 71 -0.01 11.29 -1.76
N VAL A 72 0.97 11.17 -0.87
CA VAL A 72 1.25 9.92 -0.15
C VAL A 72 0.02 9.38 0.59
N ARG A 73 -0.90 10.26 1.03
CA ARG A 73 -2.15 9.88 1.72
C ARG A 73 -3.17 9.21 0.80
N SER A 74 -3.02 9.32 -0.52
CA SER A 74 -3.86 8.61 -1.49
C SER A 74 -3.50 7.12 -1.62
N GLY A 75 -2.44 6.70 -0.93
CA GLY A 75 -1.94 5.33 -0.95
C GLY A 75 -2.91 4.34 -0.31
N VAL A 76 -3.12 3.21 -0.97
CA VAL A 76 -3.84 2.06 -0.44
C VAL A 76 -2.90 0.87 -0.37
N LEU A 77 -2.64 0.42 0.86
CA LEU A 77 -1.91 -0.82 1.13
C LEU A 77 -2.92 -1.96 1.24
N ASN A 78 -2.71 -3.01 0.44
CA ASN A 78 -3.49 -4.23 0.50
C ASN A 78 -2.55 -5.42 0.71
N ILE A 79 -2.77 -6.19 1.77
CA ILE A 79 -2.02 -7.41 2.12
C ILE A 79 -3.00 -8.57 2.17
N GLN A 80 -2.65 -9.69 1.53
CA GLN A 80 -3.39 -10.94 1.59
C GLN A 80 -2.44 -12.07 1.98
N ILE A 81 -2.83 -12.87 2.95
CA ILE A 81 -2.01 -13.93 3.55
C ILE A 81 -2.78 -15.24 3.47
N GLU A 82 -2.16 -16.30 2.96
CA GLU A 82 -2.72 -17.64 3.04
C GLU A 82 -2.57 -18.16 4.49
N ALA A 83 -3.67 -18.34 5.21
CA ALA A 83 -3.68 -18.79 6.60
C ALA A 83 -3.02 -20.18 6.77
N GLU A 84 -3.10 -21.04 5.74
CA GLU A 84 -2.44 -22.35 5.69
C GLU A 84 -0.90 -22.25 5.66
N SER A 85 -0.34 -21.10 5.30
CA SER A 85 1.10 -20.90 5.19
C SER A 85 1.79 -20.55 6.52
N VAL A 86 1.06 -20.60 7.64
CA VAL A 86 1.61 -20.31 8.96
C VAL A 86 2.79 -21.23 9.28
N ASN A 87 3.89 -20.63 9.74
CA ASN A 87 5.12 -21.32 10.07
C ASN A 87 5.68 -20.83 11.41
N THR A 88 5.68 -21.71 12.40
CA THR A 88 6.23 -21.48 13.76
C THR A 88 7.51 -22.26 13.99
N GLY A 89 8.03 -22.96 12.97
CA GLY A 89 9.10 -23.95 13.11
C GLY A 89 8.66 -25.27 13.76
N SER A 90 7.35 -25.45 14.04
CA SER A 90 6.82 -26.68 14.68
C SER A 90 5.53 -27.12 14.00
N GLY A 91 5.56 -28.31 13.39
CA GLY A 91 4.39 -28.88 12.72
C GLY A 91 3.18 -29.01 13.64
N LEU A 92 3.39 -29.38 14.91
CA LEU A 92 2.31 -29.46 15.90
C LEU A 92 1.65 -28.11 16.15
N LYS A 93 2.44 -27.04 16.33
CA LYS A 93 1.92 -25.69 16.51
C LYS A 93 1.22 -25.19 15.23
N ASN A 94 1.82 -25.43 14.07
CA ASN A 94 1.25 -25.05 12.77
C ASN A 94 -0.14 -25.69 12.59
N ASN A 95 -0.27 -27.00 12.80
CA ASN A 95 -1.54 -27.70 12.70
C ASN A 95 -2.59 -27.17 13.68
N LYS A 96 -2.17 -26.83 14.92
CA LYS A 96 -3.08 -26.22 15.90
C LYS A 96 -3.56 -24.85 15.47
N LEU A 97 -2.66 -23.99 14.97
CA LEU A 97 -3.01 -22.63 14.52
C LEU A 97 -3.91 -22.62 13.27
N LYS A 98 -3.76 -23.57 12.35
CA LYS A 98 -4.63 -23.76 11.18
C LYS A 98 -6.05 -24.19 11.55
N GLY A 99 -6.22 -24.82 12.72
CA GLY A 99 -7.48 -25.39 13.18
C GLY A 99 -8.58 -24.37 13.45
N LYS A 100 -9.81 -24.90 13.63
CA LYS A 100 -11.05 -24.13 13.87
C LYS A 100 -11.00 -23.22 15.11
N ASP A 101 -10.19 -23.57 16.10
CA ASP A 101 -10.04 -22.79 17.33
C ASP A 101 -9.23 -21.51 17.14
N PHE A 102 -8.40 -21.45 16.07
CA PHE A 102 -7.51 -20.33 15.77
C PHE A 102 -7.80 -19.74 14.37
N PHE A 103 -6.99 -19.95 13.36
CA PHE A 103 -7.16 -19.29 12.06
C PHE A 103 -8.32 -19.87 11.24
N ASN A 104 -8.77 -21.08 11.53
CA ASN A 104 -9.81 -21.78 10.77
C ASN A 104 -9.50 -21.77 9.26
N ALA A 105 -8.25 -22.09 8.92
CA ALA A 105 -7.71 -21.89 7.58
C ALA A 105 -8.48 -22.63 6.47
N LYS A 106 -9.16 -23.74 6.80
CA LYS A 106 -9.99 -24.48 5.85
C LYS A 106 -11.21 -23.69 5.39
N ASP A 107 -11.91 -23.01 6.32
CA ASP A 107 -13.15 -22.31 6.02
C ASP A 107 -12.89 -20.80 5.73
N SER A 108 -11.75 -20.28 6.22
CA SER A 108 -11.32 -18.90 6.06
C SER A 108 -9.86 -18.86 5.61
N PRO A 109 -9.57 -19.20 4.34
CA PRO A 109 -8.21 -19.42 3.86
C PRO A 109 -7.37 -18.15 3.78
N ILE A 110 -7.99 -16.96 3.73
CA ILE A 110 -7.29 -15.70 3.57
C ILE A 110 -7.43 -14.83 4.83
N ILE A 111 -6.29 -14.34 5.31
CA ILE A 111 -6.18 -13.24 6.26
C ILE A 111 -5.82 -12.00 5.42
N SER A 112 -6.49 -10.87 5.64
CA SER A 112 -6.24 -9.67 4.82
C SER A 112 -6.23 -8.40 5.65
N PHE A 113 -5.47 -7.41 5.17
CA PHE A 113 -5.52 -6.03 5.61
C PHE A 113 -5.61 -5.12 4.39
N LYS A 114 -6.60 -4.22 4.38
CA LYS A 114 -6.76 -3.21 3.34
C LYS A 114 -6.92 -1.84 3.98
N SER A 115 -5.96 -0.95 3.78
CA SER A 115 -6.07 0.40 4.33
C SER A 115 -7.21 1.18 3.66
N THR A 116 -7.97 1.91 4.48
CA THR A 116 -9.08 2.79 4.08
C THR A 116 -8.72 4.26 4.29
N LYS A 117 -7.76 4.53 5.18
CA LYS A 117 -7.30 5.88 5.50
C LYS A 117 -5.80 5.85 5.82
N VAL A 118 -5.07 6.83 5.31
CA VAL A 118 -3.65 7.04 5.59
C VAL A 118 -3.47 8.41 6.20
N VAL A 119 -2.81 8.47 7.35
CA VAL A 119 -2.45 9.70 8.06
C VAL A 119 -0.94 9.74 8.21
N GLN A 120 -0.30 10.75 7.65
CA GLN A 120 1.13 10.98 7.90
C GLN A 120 1.31 11.56 9.31
N THR A 121 2.07 10.89 10.16
CA THR A 121 2.30 11.24 11.57
C THR A 121 3.70 11.80 11.82
N GLY A 122 4.57 11.72 10.81
CA GLY A 122 5.94 12.24 10.87
C GLY A 122 6.59 12.26 9.48
N PRO A 123 7.87 12.61 9.40
CA PRO A 123 8.57 12.75 8.11
C PRO A 123 8.53 11.50 7.23
N ASN A 124 8.52 10.31 7.84
CA ASN A 124 8.48 9.01 7.18
C ASN A 124 7.59 7.99 7.92
N THR A 125 6.73 8.45 8.83
CA THR A 125 5.83 7.62 9.63
C THR A 125 4.38 7.88 9.28
N PHE A 126 3.57 6.82 9.30
CA PHE A 126 2.17 6.83 8.89
C PHE A 126 1.34 5.93 9.79
N ASP A 127 0.14 6.38 10.12
CA ASP A 127 -0.91 5.54 10.68
C ASP A 127 -1.92 5.20 9.59
N LEU A 128 -2.11 3.92 9.34
CA LEU A 128 -3.10 3.39 8.41
C LEU A 128 -4.26 2.78 9.20
N GLU A 129 -5.45 3.34 9.06
CA GLU A 129 -6.68 2.66 9.47
C GLU A 129 -7.13 1.78 8.31
N GLY A 130 -7.59 0.56 8.59
CA GLY A 130 -7.98 -0.35 7.53
C GLY A 130 -8.80 -1.53 8.02
N ASP A 131 -9.43 -2.21 7.07
CA ASP A 131 -10.20 -3.42 7.30
C ASP A 131 -9.24 -4.61 7.44
N PHE A 132 -9.15 -5.14 8.66
CA PHE A 132 -8.43 -6.37 8.95
C PHE A 132 -9.40 -7.53 9.08
N THR A 133 -9.19 -8.56 8.29
CA THR A 133 -10.04 -9.75 8.25
C THR A 133 -9.24 -10.98 8.63
N ILE A 134 -9.71 -11.72 9.62
CA ILE A 134 -9.19 -13.04 10.01
C ILE A 134 -10.37 -13.93 10.42
N ARG A 135 -10.36 -15.20 10.02
CA ARG A 135 -11.47 -16.15 10.26
C ARG A 135 -12.82 -15.70 9.70
N GLY A 136 -12.85 -14.88 8.65
CA GLY A 136 -14.06 -14.30 8.10
C GLY A 136 -14.67 -13.15 8.92
N VAL A 137 -14.04 -12.74 10.02
CA VAL A 137 -14.44 -11.58 10.82
C VAL A 137 -13.60 -10.39 10.40
N THR A 138 -14.25 -9.28 10.05
CA THR A 138 -13.60 -8.02 9.65
C THR A 138 -13.80 -6.96 10.74
N LYS A 139 -12.73 -6.29 11.13
CA LYS A 139 -12.73 -5.11 12.01
C LYS A 139 -11.76 -4.07 11.50
N THR A 140 -12.01 -2.82 11.85
CA THR A 140 -11.07 -1.73 11.58
C THR A 140 -9.94 -1.79 12.58
N GLU A 141 -8.72 -1.91 12.08
CA GLU A 141 -7.50 -1.94 12.88
C GLU A 141 -6.52 -0.87 12.40
N LYS A 142 -5.57 -0.54 13.26
CA LYS A 142 -4.53 0.44 12.96
C LYS A 142 -3.17 -0.25 12.76
N LEU A 143 -2.56 0.02 11.60
CA LEU A 143 -1.20 -0.37 11.25
C LEU A 143 -0.33 0.89 11.21
N THR A 144 0.66 0.98 12.08
CA THR A 144 1.65 2.06 12.06
C THR A 144 2.83 1.65 11.19
N LEU A 145 3.19 2.49 10.23
CA LEU A 145 4.25 2.24 9.26
C LEU A 145 5.39 3.25 9.38
N THR A 146 6.60 2.79 9.09
CA THR A 146 7.78 3.62 8.83
C THR A 146 8.31 3.29 7.43
N ASP A 147 8.41 4.30 6.56
CA ASP A 147 9.03 4.18 5.24
C ASP A 147 10.51 4.53 5.33
N ASN A 148 11.37 3.54 5.10
CA ASN A 148 12.84 3.68 5.13
C ASN A 148 13.43 3.95 3.73
N GLY A 149 12.57 4.27 2.75
CA GLY A 149 13.00 4.53 1.37
C GLY A 149 12.50 5.85 0.79
N LYS A 150 12.07 6.80 1.64
CA LYS A 150 11.53 8.09 1.21
C LYS A 150 12.40 8.76 0.13
N GLY A 151 11.77 9.07 -1.00
CA GLY A 151 12.43 9.73 -2.14
C GLY A 151 13.31 8.82 -3.00
N SER A 152 13.53 7.56 -2.61
CA SER A 152 14.34 6.59 -3.36
C SER A 152 13.53 5.86 -4.42
N THR A 153 14.22 5.09 -5.27
CA THR A 153 13.57 4.18 -6.24
C THR A 153 13.24 2.82 -5.63
N SER A 154 13.79 2.50 -4.46
CA SER A 154 13.54 1.29 -3.69
C SER A 154 13.76 1.54 -2.22
N GLY A 155 13.15 0.73 -1.37
CA GLY A 155 13.25 0.85 0.07
C GLY A 155 12.53 -0.26 0.80
N SER A 156 12.27 -0.02 2.09
CA SER A 156 11.45 -0.90 2.91
C SER A 156 10.41 -0.11 3.69
N ILE A 157 9.29 -0.76 3.94
CA ILE A 157 8.29 -0.33 4.90
C ILE A 157 8.32 -1.32 6.05
N ASP A 158 8.51 -0.81 7.26
CA ASP A 158 8.38 -1.58 8.49
C ASP A 158 7.09 -1.15 9.21
N GLY A 159 6.27 -2.11 9.60
CA GLY A 159 4.96 -1.86 10.18
C GLY A 159 4.69 -2.70 11.41
N THR A 160 3.90 -2.13 12.33
CA THR A 160 3.43 -2.81 13.53
C THR A 160 1.92 -2.62 13.71
N MET A 161 1.25 -3.70 14.05
CA MET A 161 -0.17 -3.73 14.38
C MET A 161 -0.38 -4.66 15.57
N ALA A 162 -1.41 -4.38 16.38
CA ALA A 162 -1.82 -5.30 17.43
C ALA A 162 -3.35 -5.37 17.51
N PHE A 163 -3.88 -6.57 17.75
CA PHE A 163 -5.32 -6.79 17.88
C PHE A 163 -5.63 -7.77 19.03
N ASP A 164 -6.86 -7.80 19.50
CA ASP A 164 -7.34 -8.82 20.45
C ASP A 164 -7.85 -10.03 19.67
N ARG A 165 -7.24 -11.20 19.87
CA ARG A 165 -7.62 -12.45 19.20
C ARG A 165 -9.07 -12.86 19.45
N LYS A 166 -9.64 -12.49 20.60
CA LYS A 166 -11.02 -12.82 20.96
C LYS A 166 -12.03 -12.08 20.12
N ASP A 167 -11.68 -10.87 19.68
CA ASP A 167 -12.50 -10.06 18.78
C ASP A 167 -12.76 -10.75 17.43
N TYR A 168 -11.91 -11.70 17.07
CA TYR A 168 -12.01 -12.51 15.85
C TYR A 168 -12.44 -13.95 16.15
N GLY A 169 -13.03 -14.20 17.33
CA GLY A 169 -13.56 -15.50 17.71
C GLY A 169 -12.52 -16.56 18.07
N MET A 170 -11.26 -16.18 18.29
CA MET A 170 -10.20 -17.08 18.77
C MET A 170 -10.23 -17.18 20.31
N ASN A 171 -11.35 -17.69 20.84
CA ASN A 171 -11.66 -17.70 22.27
C ASN A 171 -11.10 -18.94 23.01
N ARG A 172 -10.61 -19.94 22.27
CA ARG A 172 -10.16 -21.20 22.87
C ARG A 172 -8.91 -20.99 23.72
N ASN A 173 -8.92 -21.59 24.91
CA ASN A 173 -7.74 -21.73 25.75
C ASN A 173 -7.14 -23.12 25.52
N ILE A 174 -5.82 -23.24 25.65
CA ILE A 174 -5.11 -24.51 25.63
C ILE A 174 -4.90 -24.89 27.12
N PRO A 175 -5.28 -26.09 27.58
CA PRO A 175 -5.05 -26.52 28.95
C PRO A 175 -3.60 -26.30 29.36
N PHE A 176 -3.40 -25.77 30.55
CA PHE A 176 -2.10 -25.46 31.15
C PHE A 176 -1.25 -24.39 30.44
N ILE A 177 -1.75 -23.77 29.37
CA ILE A 177 -1.07 -22.69 28.65
C ILE A 177 -1.87 -21.40 28.80
N LYS A 178 -1.27 -20.39 29.44
CA LYS A 178 -1.83 -19.04 29.46
C LYS A 178 -1.47 -18.36 28.14
N ILE A 179 -2.46 -17.91 27.39
CA ILE A 179 -2.30 -17.20 26.11
C ILE A 179 -2.89 -15.82 26.28
N ALA A 180 -2.10 -14.77 26.05
CA ALA A 180 -2.60 -13.40 26.04
C ALA A 180 -3.64 -13.20 24.93
N ASN A 181 -4.49 -12.22 25.11
CA ASN A 181 -5.46 -11.88 24.07
C ASN A 181 -4.80 -11.05 22.98
N ARG A 182 -3.85 -10.19 23.34
CA ARG A 182 -3.13 -9.31 22.42
C ARG A 182 -2.21 -10.14 21.51
N VAL A 183 -2.41 -9.99 20.22
CA VAL A 183 -1.54 -10.51 19.17
C VAL A 183 -0.82 -9.33 18.56
N GLU A 184 0.50 -9.42 18.42
CA GLU A 184 1.32 -8.43 17.74
C GLU A 184 1.71 -8.93 16.37
N VAL A 185 1.61 -8.06 15.37
CA VAL A 185 1.99 -8.32 13.99
C VAL A 185 3.06 -7.33 13.58
N ASN A 186 4.14 -7.84 13.01
CA ASN A 186 5.22 -7.05 12.46
C ASN A 186 5.34 -7.37 10.96
N VAL A 187 5.34 -6.33 10.16
CA VAL A 187 5.42 -6.40 8.71
C VAL A 187 6.71 -5.71 8.29
N SER A 188 7.51 -6.35 7.46
CA SER A 188 8.66 -5.74 6.81
C SER A 188 8.58 -6.05 5.33
N LEU A 189 8.29 -5.03 4.51
CA LEU A 189 8.06 -5.16 3.08
C LEU A 189 9.14 -4.41 2.31
N LYS A 190 9.83 -5.09 1.41
CA LYS A 190 10.71 -4.46 0.42
C LYS A 190 9.89 -4.04 -0.79
N TRP A 191 10.13 -2.83 -1.25
CA TRP A 191 9.44 -2.27 -2.40
C TRP A 191 10.41 -1.64 -3.40
N LYS A 192 9.97 -1.59 -4.65
CA LYS A 192 10.62 -0.89 -5.74
C LYS A 192 9.56 -0.06 -6.49
N ARG A 193 9.88 1.20 -6.78
CA ARG A 193 9.06 2.03 -7.65
C ARG A 193 9.39 1.69 -9.10
N VAL A 194 8.37 1.28 -9.87
CA VAL A 194 8.52 0.82 -11.26
C VAL A 194 8.16 1.90 -12.26
N SER A 195 7.28 2.84 -11.91
CA SER A 195 6.97 4.02 -12.74
C SER A 195 6.39 5.16 -11.90
N GLY A 196 6.21 6.32 -12.53
CA GLY A 196 5.68 7.54 -11.92
C GLY A 196 6.68 8.31 -11.04
N ALA A 197 6.33 9.55 -10.70
CA ALA A 197 7.08 10.37 -9.76
C ALA A 197 7.00 9.81 -8.34
N PRO A 198 7.99 10.09 -7.44
CA PRO A 198 7.84 9.73 -6.03
C PRO A 198 6.64 10.46 -5.42
N PRO A 199 5.94 9.85 -4.44
CA PRO A 199 4.82 10.52 -3.79
C PRO A 199 5.29 11.75 -3.02
N VAL A 200 4.40 12.73 -2.94
CA VAL A 200 4.62 13.97 -2.19
C VAL A 200 4.25 13.74 -0.74
N PHE A 201 5.19 13.98 0.15
CA PHE A 201 5.02 13.91 1.61
C PHE A 201 4.65 15.30 2.14
N GLN A 202 3.82 15.34 3.16
CA GLN A 202 3.58 16.59 3.87
C GLN A 202 4.81 16.96 4.69
N GLN A 203 5.10 18.27 4.73
CA GLN A 203 6.16 18.84 5.57
C GLN A 203 5.65 19.10 6.98
#